data_3d17b8817ed1a404c7b28223b1b4cae0
#
_entry.id   3d17b8817ed1a404c7b28223b1b4cae0
#
_cell.length_a   1.000
_cell.length_b   1.000
_cell.length_c   1.000
_cell.angle_alpha   90.00
_cell.angle_beta   90.00
_cell.angle_gamma   90.00
#
_symmetry.space_group_name_H-M   'P 1'
#
loop_
_entity.id
_entity.type
_entity.pdbx_description
1 polymer ?
#
loop_
_entity_poly.entity_id
_entity_poly.type
_entity_poly.pdbx_seq_one_letter_code
_entity_poly.pdbx_strand_id
1 'polypeptide(L)'
;MNPTELISTGGLNAVWVSVGYRLSVFGFLAGEALRDESHGKEVGNYGLWDQRLALEWVSENIAAFGGDPHNITLAGRSAGAYAVQAQALYDFQKADAPKDLFRRLMMHSNSIPTQPKSPEDCQPQFDEVCQYFGIPSEYSGQEKMRKLRQISAQDLTDAIMNLDHHTFRPVTDGVFIHPGIFDFYRNGEFAAEFKRRDLRLYIGEVLNEDTLYAITNGPEASLDSLKLQLTNYYPPSTTARLLQHYSLPTSTDKKDWQDIFGRIVADGQVRAPYRFLVNNLLSHGVDIQNVWRYCIAYRLSFITEKVAPASMGVSHSMDRPLWK
;
A
#
# COMPACT_ATOMS: atom_id res chain seq x y z
N MET A 1 -1.74 -3.72 -16.59
CA MET A 1 -2.22 -5.08 -16.87
C MET A 1 -2.96 -5.06 -18.18
N ASN A 2 -2.87 -6.15 -18.97
CA ASN A 2 -3.67 -6.29 -20.18
C ASN A 2 -4.72 -7.38 -19.93
N PRO A 3 -6.01 -7.06 -19.79
CA PRO A 3 -7.06 -8.02 -19.45
C PRO A 3 -7.66 -8.74 -20.67
N THR A 4 -7.09 -8.55 -21.86
CA THR A 4 -7.65 -9.07 -23.12
C THR A 4 -7.94 -10.57 -23.05
N GLU A 5 -7.03 -11.36 -22.53
CA GLU A 5 -7.17 -12.80 -22.38
C GLU A 5 -8.32 -13.19 -21.43
N LEU A 6 -8.46 -12.49 -20.30
CA LEU A 6 -9.57 -12.72 -19.36
C LEU A 6 -10.93 -12.40 -19.98
N ILE A 7 -11.00 -11.34 -20.77
CA ILE A 7 -12.24 -10.90 -21.41
C ILE A 7 -12.56 -11.78 -22.60
N SER A 8 -11.61 -12.01 -23.52
CA SER A 8 -11.86 -12.70 -24.78
C SER A 8 -11.90 -14.22 -24.64
N THR A 9 -11.02 -14.80 -23.86
CA THR A 9 -10.86 -16.26 -23.70
C THR A 9 -11.48 -16.77 -22.42
N GLY A 10 -11.34 -16.03 -21.33
CA GLY A 10 -11.89 -16.36 -20.02
C GLY A 10 -13.37 -16.05 -19.88
N GLY A 11 -14.00 -15.40 -20.86
CA GLY A 11 -15.43 -15.06 -20.84
C GLY A 11 -15.82 -14.04 -19.77
N LEU A 12 -14.87 -13.26 -19.27
CA LEU A 12 -15.16 -12.23 -18.30
C LEU A 12 -15.94 -11.08 -18.96
N ASN A 13 -17.22 -10.97 -18.62
CA ASN A 13 -18.07 -9.86 -19.09
C ASN A 13 -17.86 -8.65 -18.16
N ALA A 14 -16.86 -7.83 -18.44
CA ALA A 14 -16.55 -6.65 -17.65
C ALA A 14 -15.83 -5.57 -18.48
N VAL A 15 -15.99 -4.33 -18.08
CA VAL A 15 -15.11 -3.22 -18.49
C VAL A 15 -13.96 -3.15 -17.51
N TRP A 16 -12.74 -3.22 -18.02
CA TRP A 16 -11.52 -3.11 -17.20
C TRP A 16 -10.94 -1.71 -17.28
N VAL A 17 -10.81 -1.06 -16.15
CA VAL A 17 -10.20 0.27 -16.04
C VAL A 17 -8.89 0.17 -15.27
N SER A 18 -7.79 0.59 -15.89
CA SER A 18 -6.49 0.71 -15.23
C SER A 18 -6.22 2.18 -14.92
N VAL A 19 -6.06 2.47 -13.64
CA VAL A 19 -5.84 3.83 -13.16
C VAL A 19 -4.34 4.13 -13.11
N GLY A 20 -3.90 5.19 -13.80
CA GLY A 20 -2.61 5.82 -13.60
C GLY A 20 -2.72 6.84 -12.46
N TYR A 21 -1.78 6.82 -11.51
CA TYR A 21 -1.74 7.75 -10.39
C TYR A 21 -0.29 8.07 -10.00
N ARG A 22 -0.09 9.18 -9.30
CA ARG A 22 1.24 9.58 -8.85
C ARG A 22 1.81 8.59 -7.86
N LEU A 23 3.06 8.21 -8.05
CA LEU A 23 3.81 7.24 -7.25
C LEU A 23 4.97 7.92 -6.52
N SER A 24 5.53 7.21 -5.53
CA SER A 24 6.77 7.59 -4.85
C SER A 24 6.74 9.04 -4.36
N VAL A 25 7.83 9.79 -4.51
CA VAL A 25 7.95 11.19 -4.10
C VAL A 25 6.83 12.08 -4.67
N PHE A 26 6.34 11.81 -5.88
CA PHE A 26 5.28 12.60 -6.52
C PHE A 26 3.90 12.40 -5.91
N GLY A 27 3.64 11.21 -5.40
CA GLY A 27 2.33 10.85 -4.86
C GLY A 27 2.26 10.78 -3.34
N PHE A 28 3.40 10.64 -2.67
CA PHE A 28 3.44 10.29 -1.25
C PHE A 28 4.53 11.01 -0.44
N LEU A 29 5.18 12.04 -1.00
CA LEU A 29 6.00 12.94 -0.18
C LEU A 29 5.09 13.60 0.85
N ALA A 30 5.49 13.59 2.12
CA ALA A 30 4.74 14.16 3.23
C ALA A 30 5.66 14.88 4.20
N GLY A 31 5.12 15.86 4.89
CA GLY A 31 5.85 16.65 5.89
C GLY A 31 5.14 17.96 6.19
N GLU A 32 5.67 18.69 7.17
CA GLU A 32 5.06 19.95 7.61
C GLU A 32 5.04 21.01 6.50
N ALA A 33 6.05 21.04 5.63
CA ALA A 33 6.12 22.00 4.52
C ALA A 33 4.92 21.89 3.57
N LEU A 34 4.41 20.66 3.32
CA LEU A 34 3.22 20.45 2.51
C LEU A 34 1.97 20.86 3.27
N ARG A 35 1.93 20.62 4.59
CA ARG A 35 0.84 21.08 5.45
C ARG A 35 0.71 22.59 5.42
N ASP A 36 1.83 23.31 5.58
CA ASP A 36 1.86 24.77 5.58
C ASP A 36 1.43 25.35 4.24
N GLU A 37 1.91 24.79 3.13
CA GLU A 37 1.59 25.22 1.79
C GLU A 37 0.08 25.04 1.46
N SER A 38 -0.52 23.95 1.91
CA SER A 38 -1.93 23.63 1.71
C SER A 38 -2.87 24.27 2.75
N HIS A 39 -2.33 25.06 3.68
CA HIS A 39 -3.08 25.60 4.81
C HIS A 39 -3.76 24.51 5.64
N GLY A 40 -3.05 23.41 5.88
CA GLY A 40 -3.50 22.28 6.68
C GLY A 40 -4.46 21.31 5.97
N LYS A 41 -4.74 21.51 4.69
CA LYS A 41 -5.74 20.71 3.95
C LYS A 41 -5.14 19.43 3.35
N GLU A 42 -3.87 19.47 2.97
CA GLU A 42 -3.20 18.35 2.29
C GLU A 42 -1.77 18.22 2.81
N VAL A 43 -1.38 17.01 3.17
CA VAL A 43 -0.06 16.78 3.80
C VAL A 43 0.71 15.66 3.13
N GLY A 44 0.14 15.10 2.07
CA GLY A 44 0.59 13.93 1.35
C GLY A 44 -0.60 13.19 0.76
N ASN A 45 -0.48 11.87 0.52
CA ASN A 45 -1.55 11.02 -0.01
C ASN A 45 -2.08 11.44 -1.40
N TYR A 46 -1.33 12.24 -2.16
CA TYR A 46 -1.77 12.72 -3.48
C TYR A 46 -2.07 11.57 -4.45
N GLY A 47 -1.32 10.47 -4.37
CA GLY A 47 -1.60 9.26 -5.15
C GLY A 47 -2.93 8.59 -4.77
N LEU A 48 -3.34 8.66 -3.51
CA LEU A 48 -4.67 8.18 -3.08
C LEU A 48 -5.79 9.09 -3.58
N TRP A 49 -5.56 10.40 -3.61
CA TRP A 49 -6.50 11.37 -4.18
C TRP A 49 -6.66 11.20 -5.70
N ASP A 50 -5.57 10.93 -6.43
CA ASP A 50 -5.63 10.60 -7.86
C ASP A 50 -6.51 9.38 -8.11
N GLN A 51 -6.35 8.33 -7.29
CA GLN A 51 -7.18 7.12 -7.36
C GLN A 51 -8.63 7.41 -6.99
N ARG A 52 -8.87 8.27 -6.00
CA ARG A 52 -10.22 8.68 -5.59
C ARG A 52 -10.94 9.38 -6.73
N LEU A 53 -10.30 10.34 -7.35
CA LEU A 53 -10.85 11.07 -8.50
C LEU A 53 -11.16 10.12 -9.68
N ALA A 54 -10.26 9.17 -9.93
CA ALA A 54 -10.48 8.17 -10.98
C ALA A 54 -11.68 7.26 -10.66
N LEU A 55 -11.86 6.84 -9.38
CA LEU A 55 -12.99 6.02 -8.96
C LEU A 55 -14.32 6.77 -9.10
N GLU A 56 -14.36 8.04 -8.73
CA GLU A 56 -15.52 8.91 -8.91
C GLU A 56 -15.84 9.09 -10.40
N TRP A 57 -14.83 9.36 -11.23
CA TRP A 57 -14.99 9.47 -12.67
C TRP A 57 -15.54 8.17 -13.29
N VAL A 58 -15.03 7.01 -12.87
CA VAL A 58 -15.53 5.70 -13.33
C VAL A 58 -17.00 5.54 -12.96
N SER A 59 -17.38 5.82 -11.73
CA SER A 59 -18.77 5.74 -11.29
C SER A 59 -19.72 6.63 -12.12
N GLU A 60 -19.25 7.79 -12.54
CA GLU A 60 -20.06 8.74 -13.31
C GLU A 60 -20.11 8.44 -14.82
N ASN A 61 -19.07 7.80 -15.37
CA ASN A 61 -18.90 7.71 -16.83
C ASN A 61 -18.92 6.29 -17.39
N ILE A 62 -18.76 5.25 -16.55
CA ILE A 62 -18.54 3.88 -17.04
C ILE A 62 -19.71 3.31 -17.85
N ALA A 63 -20.91 3.83 -17.65
CA ALA A 63 -22.09 3.41 -18.43
C ALA A 63 -21.93 3.72 -19.93
N ALA A 64 -21.23 4.80 -20.29
CA ALA A 64 -20.93 5.14 -21.67
C ALA A 64 -19.97 4.15 -22.35
N PHE A 65 -19.26 3.34 -21.55
CA PHE A 65 -18.37 2.26 -22.00
C PHE A 65 -19.00 0.86 -21.89
N GLY A 66 -20.30 0.80 -21.60
CA GLY A 66 -21.02 -0.48 -21.42
C GLY A 66 -20.86 -1.11 -20.03
N GLY A 67 -20.25 -0.40 -19.06
CA GLY A 67 -20.13 -0.84 -17.68
C GLY A 67 -21.35 -0.47 -16.83
N ASP A 68 -21.45 -1.13 -15.67
CA ASP A 68 -22.48 -0.84 -14.68
C ASP A 68 -21.89 -0.06 -13.50
N PRO A 69 -22.26 1.23 -13.29
CA PRO A 69 -21.77 2.04 -12.20
C PRO A 69 -22.16 1.53 -10.80
N HIS A 70 -23.18 0.67 -10.73
CA HIS A 70 -23.62 0.05 -9.48
C HIS A 70 -22.94 -1.31 -9.20
N ASN A 71 -22.07 -1.76 -10.09
CA ASN A 71 -21.41 -3.07 -10.02
C ASN A 71 -19.90 -2.96 -10.20
N ILE A 72 -19.27 -2.05 -9.46
CA ILE A 72 -17.82 -1.79 -9.51
C ILE A 72 -17.08 -2.70 -8.52
N THR A 73 -16.01 -3.34 -9.00
CA THR A 73 -15.01 -4.03 -8.18
C THR A 73 -13.75 -3.17 -8.11
N LEU A 74 -13.38 -2.74 -6.92
CA LEU A 74 -12.11 -2.05 -6.67
C LEU A 74 -11.02 -3.09 -6.41
N ALA A 75 -10.05 -3.19 -7.31
CA ALA A 75 -9.03 -4.22 -7.28
C ALA A 75 -7.63 -3.63 -7.15
N GLY A 76 -6.76 -4.32 -6.42
CA GLY A 76 -5.36 -3.90 -6.29
C GLY A 76 -4.44 -5.00 -5.79
N ARG A 77 -3.15 -4.87 -6.13
CA ARG A 77 -2.09 -5.77 -5.71
C ARG A 77 -1.02 -4.98 -4.97
N SER A 78 -0.45 -5.58 -3.89
CA SER A 78 0.63 -4.96 -3.14
C SER A 78 0.25 -3.55 -2.67
N ALA A 79 0.99 -2.51 -2.99
CA ALA A 79 0.61 -1.13 -2.72
C ALA A 79 -0.82 -0.78 -3.22
N GLY A 80 -1.27 -1.41 -4.33
CA GLY A 80 -2.65 -1.26 -4.82
C GLY A 80 -3.69 -1.91 -3.91
N ALA A 81 -3.38 -3.05 -3.28
CA ALA A 81 -4.28 -3.66 -2.29
C ALA A 81 -4.39 -2.81 -1.02
N TYR A 82 -3.27 -2.25 -0.57
CA TYR A 82 -3.25 -1.23 0.48
C TYR A 82 -4.16 -0.05 0.12
N ALA A 83 -4.04 0.44 -1.11
CA ALA A 83 -4.86 1.56 -1.60
C ALA A 83 -6.36 1.21 -1.65
N VAL A 84 -6.73 -0.01 -2.06
CA VAL A 84 -8.13 -0.50 -2.01
C VAL A 84 -8.71 -0.36 -0.61
N GLN A 85 -7.96 -0.79 0.40
CA GLN A 85 -8.40 -0.67 1.80
C GLN A 85 -8.45 0.78 2.26
N ALA A 86 -7.50 1.62 1.85
CA ALA A 86 -7.48 3.04 2.18
C ALA A 86 -8.68 3.79 1.57
N GLN A 87 -9.07 3.46 0.32
CA GLN A 87 -10.28 4.00 -0.32
C GLN A 87 -11.54 3.58 0.44
N ALA A 88 -11.62 2.33 0.90
CA ALA A 88 -12.75 1.86 1.70
C ALA A 88 -12.82 2.57 3.05
N LEU A 89 -11.70 2.73 3.75
CA LEU A 89 -11.64 3.48 5.02
C LEU A 89 -12.08 4.92 4.84
N TYR A 90 -11.58 5.60 3.79
CA TYR A 90 -11.98 6.97 3.49
C TYR A 90 -13.50 7.08 3.31
N ASP A 91 -14.10 6.19 2.50
CA ASP A 91 -15.54 6.17 2.25
C ASP A 91 -16.35 5.89 3.52
N PHE A 92 -15.87 5.00 4.39
CA PHE A 92 -16.58 4.57 5.59
C PHE A 92 -16.52 5.61 6.71
N GLN A 93 -15.44 6.38 6.78
CA GLN A 93 -15.24 7.40 7.81
C GLN A 93 -15.76 8.77 7.42
N LYS A 94 -16.11 8.98 6.15
CA LYS A 94 -16.63 10.25 5.67
C LYS A 94 -18.13 10.37 5.97
N ALA A 95 -18.50 11.29 6.85
CA ALA A 95 -19.91 11.51 7.24
C ALA A 95 -20.84 11.84 6.06
N ASP A 96 -20.30 12.53 5.06
CA ASP A 96 -21.03 12.98 3.86
C ASP A 96 -20.70 12.11 2.64
N ALA A 97 -20.25 10.85 2.81
CA ALA A 97 -19.91 9.98 1.71
C ALA A 97 -21.15 9.73 0.82
N PRO A 98 -21.25 10.39 -0.33
CA PRO A 98 -22.53 10.47 -1.03
C PRO A 98 -22.85 9.23 -1.84
N LYS A 99 -21.91 8.31 -2.06
CA LYS A 99 -22.14 7.23 -3.02
C LYS A 99 -21.37 5.96 -2.63
N ASP A 100 -22.05 4.83 -2.70
CA ASP A 100 -21.48 3.51 -2.69
C ASP A 100 -20.74 3.29 -4.03
N LEU A 101 -19.50 3.75 -4.15
CA LEU A 101 -18.74 3.77 -5.40
C LEU A 101 -18.27 2.38 -5.84
N PHE A 102 -18.33 1.37 -4.97
CA PHE A 102 -17.91 0.00 -5.26
C PHE A 102 -18.74 -1.00 -4.45
N ARG A 103 -18.82 -2.22 -4.95
CA ARG A 103 -19.51 -3.34 -4.30
C ARG A 103 -18.57 -4.46 -3.87
N ARG A 104 -17.37 -4.48 -4.42
CA ARG A 104 -16.38 -5.53 -4.12
C ARG A 104 -15.02 -4.92 -3.93
N LEU A 105 -14.30 -5.50 -2.98
CA LEU A 105 -12.89 -5.23 -2.71
C LEU A 105 -12.08 -6.48 -3.09
N MET A 106 -11.11 -6.33 -3.98
CA MET A 106 -10.23 -7.41 -4.42
C MET A 106 -8.78 -7.03 -4.09
N MET A 107 -8.22 -7.69 -3.07
CA MET A 107 -6.94 -7.33 -2.49
C MET A 107 -5.95 -8.48 -2.61
N HIS A 108 -4.86 -8.25 -3.32
CA HIS A 108 -3.81 -9.24 -3.53
C HIS A 108 -2.53 -8.83 -2.80
N SER A 109 -2.08 -9.66 -1.86
CA SER A 109 -0.75 -9.58 -1.23
C SER A 109 -0.45 -8.25 -0.53
N ASN A 110 -1.40 -7.61 0.10
CA ASN A 110 -1.19 -6.51 1.07
C ASN A 110 -2.49 -6.09 1.76
N SER A 111 -2.34 -5.48 2.94
CA SER A 111 -3.41 -4.82 3.70
C SER A 111 -2.76 -3.76 4.59
N ILE A 112 -3.52 -2.87 5.20
CA ILE A 112 -2.97 -1.83 6.09
C ILE A 112 -2.53 -2.49 7.41
N PRO A 113 -1.21 -2.48 7.72
CA PRO A 113 -0.65 -3.25 8.83
C PRO A 113 -0.73 -2.55 10.19
N THR A 114 -0.67 -1.24 10.17
CA THR A 114 -0.63 -0.38 11.35
C THR A 114 -1.18 0.99 10.99
N GLN A 115 -1.44 1.83 11.98
CA GLN A 115 -1.67 3.25 11.71
C GLN A 115 -0.50 3.76 10.87
N PRO A 116 -0.72 4.35 9.69
CA PRO A 116 0.36 4.93 8.89
C PRO A 116 1.10 6.01 9.67
N LYS A 117 2.33 6.29 9.27
CA LYS A 117 3.14 7.38 9.81
C LYS A 117 2.36 8.68 9.82
N SER A 118 2.62 9.53 10.82
CA SER A 118 2.18 10.91 10.78
C SER A 118 3.05 11.74 9.82
N PRO A 119 2.63 12.94 9.41
CA PRO A 119 3.49 13.85 8.68
C PRO A 119 4.79 14.19 9.42
N GLU A 120 4.73 14.26 10.74
CA GLU A 120 5.90 14.49 11.61
C GLU A 120 6.87 13.29 11.54
N ASP A 121 6.38 12.06 11.54
CA ASP A 121 7.18 10.85 11.33
C ASP A 121 7.84 10.80 9.93
N CYS A 122 7.28 11.51 8.95
CA CYS A 122 7.80 11.61 7.59
C CYS A 122 8.74 12.79 7.38
N GLN A 123 8.83 13.72 8.33
CA GLN A 123 9.69 14.91 8.23
C GLN A 123 11.17 14.56 7.96
N PRO A 124 11.78 13.53 8.59
CA PRO A 124 13.16 13.14 8.26
C PRO A 124 13.34 12.76 6.77
N GLN A 125 12.37 12.08 6.17
CA GLN A 125 12.39 11.75 4.74
C GLN A 125 12.30 13.01 3.86
N PHE A 126 11.44 13.96 4.22
CA PHE A 126 11.33 15.24 3.52
C PHE A 126 12.63 16.04 3.60
N ASP A 127 13.23 16.12 4.78
CA ASP A 127 14.48 16.85 5.00
C ASP A 127 15.64 16.21 4.25
N GLU A 128 15.69 14.88 4.18
CA GLU A 128 16.70 14.14 3.40
C GLU A 128 16.57 14.44 1.89
N VAL A 129 15.36 14.50 1.35
CA VAL A 129 15.14 14.92 -0.04
C VAL A 129 15.64 16.33 -0.28
N CYS A 130 15.33 17.27 0.63
CA CYS A 130 15.82 18.64 0.54
C CYS A 130 17.36 18.70 0.60
N GLN A 131 17.96 17.98 1.52
CA GLN A 131 19.41 17.90 1.69
C GLN A 131 20.11 17.34 0.46
N TYR A 132 19.57 16.27 -0.15
CA TYR A 132 20.10 15.65 -1.37
C TYR A 132 20.24 16.67 -2.51
N PHE A 133 19.28 17.60 -2.62
CA PHE A 133 19.29 18.65 -3.64
C PHE A 133 19.90 19.97 -3.17
N GLY A 134 20.59 19.98 -2.02
CA GLY A 134 21.25 21.18 -1.51
C GLY A 134 20.30 22.32 -1.15
N ILE A 135 19.04 22.01 -0.80
CA ILE A 135 18.07 23.00 -0.35
C ILE A 135 18.34 23.30 1.12
N PRO A 136 18.63 24.57 1.49
CA PRO A 136 18.99 24.95 2.83
C PRO A 136 17.91 24.58 3.87
N SER A 137 18.34 24.08 5.03
CA SER A 137 17.45 23.70 6.12
C SER A 137 16.67 24.88 6.71
N GLU A 138 17.25 26.07 6.68
CA GLU A 138 16.68 27.32 7.17
C GLU A 138 15.59 27.93 6.30
N TYR A 139 15.39 27.39 5.08
CA TYR A 139 14.29 27.85 4.22
C TYR A 139 12.93 27.50 4.82
N SER A 140 11.97 28.38 4.64
CA SER A 140 10.57 28.10 4.97
C SER A 140 10.04 26.90 4.19
N GLY A 141 8.98 26.26 4.69
CA GLY A 141 8.32 25.15 3.99
C GLY A 141 7.91 25.52 2.56
N GLN A 142 7.38 26.72 2.35
CA GLN A 142 7.02 27.24 1.03
C GLN A 142 8.22 27.38 0.10
N GLU A 143 9.36 27.89 0.61
CA GLU A 143 10.57 28.01 -0.19
C GLU A 143 11.16 26.66 -0.55
N LYS A 144 11.19 25.69 0.38
CA LYS A 144 11.60 24.30 0.14
C LYS A 144 10.75 23.69 -0.97
N MET A 145 9.43 23.80 -0.86
CA MET A 145 8.51 23.27 -1.87
C MET A 145 8.68 23.95 -3.23
N ARG A 146 8.87 25.27 -3.26
CA ARG A 146 9.14 25.99 -4.50
C ARG A 146 10.44 25.53 -5.17
N LYS A 147 11.49 25.23 -4.40
CA LYS A 147 12.75 24.69 -4.90
C LYS A 147 12.59 23.26 -5.42
N LEU A 148 11.92 22.38 -4.67
CA LEU A 148 11.67 21.01 -5.09
C LEU A 148 10.89 20.94 -6.42
N ARG A 149 9.92 21.84 -6.64
CA ARG A 149 9.19 21.91 -7.91
C ARG A 149 10.01 22.39 -9.13
N GLN A 150 11.19 22.94 -8.91
CA GLN A 150 12.12 23.33 -9.97
C GLN A 150 13.02 22.18 -10.41
N ILE A 151 13.08 21.10 -9.64
CA ILE A 151 13.87 19.91 -9.96
C ILE A 151 13.12 19.09 -11.00
N SER A 152 13.85 18.57 -11.97
CA SER A 152 13.23 17.73 -13.00
C SER A 152 12.65 16.43 -12.39
N ALA A 153 11.59 15.90 -13.01
CA ALA A 153 11.01 14.63 -12.57
C ALA A 153 12.02 13.47 -12.66
N GLN A 154 12.95 13.53 -13.64
CA GLN A 154 14.00 12.53 -13.78
C GLN A 154 14.98 12.60 -12.61
N ASP A 155 15.48 13.80 -12.27
CA ASP A 155 16.44 13.98 -11.17
C ASP A 155 15.82 13.55 -9.82
N LEU A 156 14.54 13.90 -9.59
CA LEU A 156 13.81 13.42 -8.41
C LEU A 156 13.70 11.89 -8.35
N THR A 157 13.43 11.26 -9.50
CA THR A 157 13.34 9.79 -9.59
C THR A 157 14.69 9.14 -9.34
N ASP A 158 15.76 9.67 -9.91
CA ASP A 158 17.12 9.14 -9.77
C ASP A 158 17.66 9.31 -8.34
N ALA A 159 17.22 10.36 -7.64
CA ALA A 159 17.60 10.60 -6.25
C ALA A 159 17.08 9.53 -5.29
N ILE A 160 15.89 8.97 -5.54
CA ILE A 160 15.20 8.08 -4.59
C ILE A 160 16.07 6.90 -4.14
N MET A 161 16.82 6.30 -5.07
CA MET A 161 17.65 5.13 -4.77
C MET A 161 18.90 5.47 -3.95
N ASN A 162 19.19 6.74 -3.76
CA ASN A 162 20.31 7.24 -2.96
C ASN A 162 19.90 7.76 -1.58
N LEU A 163 18.61 7.68 -1.26
CA LEU A 163 18.07 8.08 0.04
C LEU A 163 18.05 6.89 1.00
N ASP A 164 18.30 7.14 2.28
CA ASP A 164 18.09 6.17 3.35
C ASP A 164 16.58 5.89 3.53
N HIS A 165 15.76 6.94 3.44
CA HIS A 165 14.30 6.86 3.50
C HIS A 165 13.70 6.87 2.09
N HIS A 166 14.00 5.83 1.30
CA HIS A 166 13.65 5.75 -0.12
C HIS A 166 12.19 5.32 -0.41
N THR A 167 11.41 4.91 0.61
CA THR A 167 10.06 4.37 0.40
C THR A 167 8.99 5.36 0.85
N PHE A 168 8.36 6.01 -0.12
CA PHE A 168 7.26 6.97 0.08
C PHE A 168 5.93 6.24 0.20
N ARG A 169 5.20 6.44 1.30
CA ARG A 169 4.01 5.68 1.65
C ARG A 169 2.86 6.60 2.07
N PRO A 170 1.60 6.10 2.04
CA PRO A 170 0.48 6.84 2.61
C PRO A 170 0.71 7.21 4.08
N VAL A 171 0.18 8.37 4.47
CA VAL A 171 0.34 8.94 5.82
C VAL A 171 -1.01 9.16 6.49
N THR A 172 -0.99 9.23 7.82
CA THR A 172 -2.13 9.67 8.63
C THR A 172 -2.22 11.18 8.57
N ASP A 173 -2.92 11.69 7.56
CA ASP A 173 -3.07 13.14 7.31
C ASP A 173 -4.28 13.77 8.04
N GLY A 174 -5.16 12.94 8.60
CA GLY A 174 -6.39 13.38 9.23
C GLY A 174 -7.50 13.78 8.25
N VAL A 175 -7.27 13.63 6.95
CA VAL A 175 -8.20 13.97 5.87
C VAL A 175 -8.56 12.76 5.02
N PHE A 176 -7.57 12.11 4.41
CA PHE A 176 -7.77 10.86 3.67
C PHE A 176 -7.66 9.63 4.58
N ILE A 177 -6.65 9.61 5.43
CA ILE A 177 -6.45 8.56 6.44
C ILE A 177 -6.54 9.21 7.82
N HIS A 178 -7.62 8.92 8.52
CA HIS A 178 -7.86 9.41 9.87
C HIS A 178 -6.99 8.68 10.91
N PRO A 179 -6.64 9.32 12.04
CA PRO A 179 -6.08 8.63 13.18
C PRO A 179 -7.10 7.65 13.76
N GLY A 180 -6.63 6.60 14.44
CA GLY A 180 -7.51 5.64 15.12
C GLY A 180 -8.19 4.61 14.20
N ILE A 181 -7.64 4.33 13.01
CA ILE A 181 -8.23 3.32 12.10
C ILE A 181 -8.40 1.96 12.74
N PHE A 182 -7.53 1.58 13.69
CA PHE A 182 -7.65 0.29 14.37
C PHE A 182 -8.74 0.28 15.45
N ASP A 183 -9.07 1.42 16.04
CA ASP A 183 -10.23 1.53 16.93
C ASP A 183 -11.53 1.46 16.13
N PHE A 184 -11.57 2.08 14.94
CA PHE A 184 -12.68 1.95 13.99
C PHE A 184 -12.95 0.48 13.61
N TYR A 185 -11.90 -0.33 13.45
CA TYR A 185 -12.05 -1.78 13.26
C TYR A 185 -12.54 -2.47 14.54
N ARG A 186 -11.87 -2.25 15.68
CA ARG A 186 -12.16 -2.95 16.95
C ARG A 186 -13.57 -2.68 17.48
N ASN A 187 -14.06 -1.48 17.27
CA ASN A 187 -15.42 -1.07 17.63
C ASN A 187 -16.50 -1.66 16.70
N GLY A 188 -16.09 -2.35 15.64
CA GLY A 188 -17.01 -2.95 14.66
C GLY A 188 -17.59 -1.96 13.64
N GLU A 189 -17.17 -0.72 13.66
CA GLU A 189 -17.67 0.33 12.78
C GLU A 189 -17.36 0.03 11.31
N PHE A 190 -16.15 -0.46 11.01
CA PHE A 190 -15.79 -0.91 9.67
C PHE A 190 -16.70 -2.05 9.17
N ALA A 191 -16.96 -3.03 10.03
CA ALA A 191 -17.83 -4.16 9.69
C ALA A 191 -19.29 -3.72 9.54
N ALA A 192 -19.75 -2.75 10.31
CA ALA A 192 -21.08 -2.17 10.17
C ALA A 192 -21.27 -1.49 8.80
N GLU A 193 -20.31 -0.65 8.37
CA GLU A 193 -20.31 -0.04 7.05
C GLU A 193 -20.20 -1.06 5.92
N PHE A 194 -19.38 -2.08 6.09
CA PHE A 194 -19.24 -3.18 5.15
C PHE A 194 -20.56 -3.91 4.92
N LYS A 195 -21.30 -4.23 5.99
CA LYS A 195 -22.65 -4.85 5.94
C LYS A 195 -23.68 -3.91 5.34
N ARG A 196 -23.72 -2.66 5.78
CA ARG A 196 -24.68 -1.66 5.32
C ARG A 196 -24.63 -1.47 3.79
N ARG A 197 -23.43 -1.55 3.22
CA ARG A 197 -23.17 -1.38 1.78
C ARG A 197 -23.25 -2.69 0.98
N ASP A 198 -23.57 -3.81 1.61
CA ASP A 198 -23.58 -5.16 1.00
C ASP A 198 -22.28 -5.46 0.25
N LEU A 199 -21.14 -5.19 0.90
CA LEU A 199 -19.84 -5.37 0.27
C LEU A 199 -19.38 -6.83 0.30
N ARG A 200 -18.48 -7.14 -0.61
CA ARG A 200 -17.79 -8.44 -0.68
C ARG A 200 -16.29 -8.22 -0.72
N LEU A 201 -15.56 -9.10 -0.05
CA LEU A 201 -14.11 -9.08 0.02
C LEU A 201 -13.53 -10.35 -0.59
N TYR A 202 -12.63 -10.18 -1.56
CA TYR A 202 -11.73 -11.22 -2.05
C TYR A 202 -10.30 -10.83 -1.69
N ILE A 203 -9.63 -11.63 -0.84
CA ILE A 203 -8.33 -11.28 -0.30
C ILE A 203 -7.42 -12.50 -0.21
N GLY A 204 -6.14 -12.34 -0.51
CA GLY A 204 -5.21 -13.43 -0.37
C GLY A 204 -3.75 -13.10 -0.67
N GLU A 205 -2.95 -14.14 -0.58
CA GLU A 205 -1.49 -14.10 -0.61
C GLU A 205 -0.92 -15.19 -1.50
N VAL A 206 0.39 -15.12 -1.70
CA VAL A 206 1.20 -16.22 -2.22
C VAL A 206 2.00 -16.86 -1.10
N LEU A 207 2.50 -18.08 -1.32
CA LEU A 207 3.16 -18.87 -0.28
C LEU A 207 4.42 -18.19 0.29
N ASN A 208 5.25 -17.62 -0.59
CA ASN A 208 6.56 -17.06 -0.24
C ASN A 208 6.60 -15.55 -0.45
N GLU A 209 5.75 -14.80 0.25
CA GLU A 209 5.71 -13.34 0.20
C GLU A 209 7.05 -12.70 0.61
N ASP A 210 7.78 -13.34 1.51
CA ASP A 210 9.02 -12.89 2.12
C ASP A 210 10.20 -12.80 1.12
N THR A 211 10.24 -13.68 0.13
CA THR A 211 11.42 -13.82 -0.74
C THR A 211 11.66 -12.62 -1.65
N LEU A 212 10.62 -11.90 -2.07
CA LEU A 212 10.81 -10.66 -2.80
C LEU A 212 11.34 -9.55 -1.88
N TYR A 213 10.74 -9.38 -0.71
CA TYR A 213 11.16 -8.33 0.22
C TYR A 213 12.59 -8.53 0.69
N ALA A 214 13.04 -9.79 0.88
CA ALA A 214 14.41 -10.11 1.26
C ALA A 214 15.46 -9.56 0.27
N ILE A 215 15.17 -9.59 -1.04
CA ILE A 215 16.10 -9.14 -2.09
C ILE A 215 15.86 -7.69 -2.54
N THR A 216 14.72 -7.11 -2.18
CA THR A 216 14.37 -5.73 -2.54
C THR A 216 14.50 -4.86 -1.31
N ASN A 217 15.41 -3.90 -1.32
CA ASN A 217 15.65 -3.00 -0.18
C ASN A 217 16.07 -3.71 1.11
N GLY A 218 16.72 -4.88 1.01
CA GLY A 218 17.21 -5.62 2.16
C GLY A 218 18.35 -4.90 2.89
N PRO A 219 18.47 -5.08 4.23
CA PRO A 219 19.50 -4.44 5.05
C PRO A 219 20.90 -5.00 4.78
N GLU A 220 21.92 -4.27 5.21
CA GLU A 220 23.25 -4.77 5.45
C GLU A 220 23.28 -5.64 6.73
N ALA A 221 24.38 -6.35 6.97
CA ALA A 221 24.53 -7.28 8.09
C ALA A 221 24.67 -6.56 9.44
N SER A 222 23.66 -5.77 9.82
CA SER A 222 23.62 -5.09 11.11
C SER A 222 22.20 -4.79 11.58
N LEU A 223 22.03 -4.69 12.90
CA LEU A 223 20.77 -4.32 13.52
C LEU A 223 20.33 -2.90 13.14
N ASP A 224 21.26 -1.98 13.01
CA ASP A 224 20.94 -0.59 12.68
C ASP A 224 20.45 -0.47 11.23
N SER A 225 21.08 -1.20 10.29
CA SER A 225 20.60 -1.26 8.92
C SER A 225 19.21 -1.94 8.84
N LEU A 226 18.98 -3.01 9.60
CA LEU A 226 17.67 -3.65 9.68
C LEU A 226 16.59 -2.67 10.20
N LYS A 227 16.88 -1.93 11.27
CA LYS A 227 15.99 -0.91 11.82
C LYS A 227 15.69 0.18 10.79
N LEU A 228 16.72 0.71 10.13
CA LEU A 228 16.56 1.73 9.08
C LEU A 228 15.63 1.23 7.99
N GLN A 229 15.87 0.04 7.44
CA GLN A 229 15.02 -0.50 6.38
C GLN A 229 13.57 -0.75 6.84
N LEU A 230 13.36 -1.19 8.08
CA LEU A 230 12.01 -1.35 8.64
C LEU A 230 11.30 -0.01 8.84
N THR A 231 12.03 1.08 9.16
CA THR A 231 11.42 2.42 9.29
C THR A 231 10.93 2.99 7.96
N ASN A 232 11.37 2.45 6.82
CA ASN A 232 10.75 2.74 5.53
C ASN A 232 9.29 2.22 5.44
N TYR A 233 8.95 1.19 6.22
CA TYR A 233 7.63 0.54 6.19
C TYR A 233 6.74 0.93 7.37
N TYR A 234 7.31 1.16 8.54
CA TYR A 234 6.58 1.33 9.79
C TYR A 234 7.06 2.57 10.56
N PRO A 235 6.19 3.16 11.40
CA PRO A 235 6.65 4.13 12.38
C PRO A 235 7.77 3.57 13.28
N PRO A 236 8.71 4.40 13.76
CA PRO A 236 9.83 3.92 14.61
C PRO A 236 9.38 3.13 15.84
N SER A 237 8.30 3.57 16.50
CA SER A 237 7.71 2.88 17.65
C SER A 237 7.18 1.50 17.32
N THR A 238 6.57 1.33 16.13
CA THR A 238 6.12 0.03 15.62
C THR A 238 7.30 -0.86 15.29
N THR A 239 8.34 -0.34 14.64
CA THR A 239 9.58 -1.07 14.35
C THR A 239 10.20 -1.66 15.61
N ALA A 240 10.33 -0.86 16.67
CA ALA A 240 10.89 -1.31 17.94
C ALA A 240 10.09 -2.45 18.58
N ARG A 241 8.76 -2.42 18.47
CA ARG A 241 7.87 -3.48 18.96
C ARG A 241 7.96 -4.74 18.12
N LEU A 242 7.98 -4.62 16.78
CA LEU A 242 8.08 -5.77 15.87
C LEU A 242 9.34 -6.58 16.13
N LEU A 243 10.48 -5.93 16.31
CA LEU A 243 11.76 -6.61 16.55
C LEU A 243 11.78 -7.49 17.80
N GLN A 244 10.92 -7.23 18.78
CA GLN A 244 10.81 -8.06 19.99
C GLN A 244 10.20 -9.44 19.72
N HIS A 245 9.54 -9.63 18.57
CA HIS A 245 8.86 -10.88 18.21
C HIS A 245 9.70 -11.79 17.30
N TYR A 246 10.92 -11.38 16.95
CA TYR A 246 11.79 -12.14 16.05
C TYR A 246 13.15 -12.42 16.69
N SER A 247 13.65 -13.63 16.46
CA SER A 247 15.06 -13.95 16.77
C SER A 247 15.94 -13.31 15.70
N LEU A 248 16.78 -12.37 16.12
CA LEU A 248 17.65 -11.64 15.21
C LEU A 248 18.92 -12.44 14.91
N PRO A 249 19.50 -12.33 13.68
CA PRO A 249 20.75 -12.95 13.35
C PRO A 249 21.90 -12.43 14.22
N THR A 250 22.86 -13.32 14.48
CA THR A 250 24.14 -12.98 15.11
C THR A 250 25.31 -13.11 14.12
N SER A 251 25.01 -13.54 12.90
CA SER A 251 25.99 -13.74 11.84
C SER A 251 26.35 -12.43 11.15
N THR A 252 27.50 -12.44 10.45
CA THR A 252 27.93 -11.35 9.55
C THR A 252 27.49 -11.60 8.09
N ASP A 253 26.70 -12.65 7.84
CA ASP A 253 26.16 -12.92 6.52
C ASP A 253 24.97 -12.00 6.24
N LYS A 254 25.09 -11.17 5.23
CA LYS A 254 24.03 -10.26 4.78
C LYS A 254 22.72 -10.97 4.48
N LYS A 255 22.82 -12.21 3.96
CA LYS A 255 21.62 -13.00 3.60
C LYS A 255 20.74 -13.29 4.81
N ASP A 256 21.30 -13.60 5.97
CA ASP A 256 20.50 -13.87 7.17
C ASP A 256 19.70 -12.63 7.60
N TRP A 257 20.29 -11.43 7.46
CA TRP A 257 19.62 -10.16 7.75
C TRP A 257 18.56 -9.81 6.70
N GLN A 258 18.80 -10.13 5.45
CA GLN A 258 17.81 -9.98 4.38
C GLN A 258 16.63 -10.94 4.57
N ASP A 259 16.88 -12.19 4.93
CA ASP A 259 15.83 -13.19 5.15
C ASP A 259 14.93 -12.81 6.34
N ILE A 260 15.51 -12.34 7.45
CA ILE A 260 14.69 -11.86 8.59
C ILE A 260 13.91 -10.59 8.23
N PHE A 261 14.51 -9.66 7.50
CA PHE A 261 13.82 -8.47 7.00
C PHE A 261 12.63 -8.86 6.11
N GLY A 262 12.85 -9.73 5.13
CA GLY A 262 11.79 -10.22 4.23
C GLY A 262 10.63 -10.84 5.02
N ARG A 263 10.95 -11.66 6.02
CA ARG A 263 9.94 -12.27 6.91
C ARG A 263 9.15 -11.24 7.69
N ILE A 264 9.81 -10.28 8.34
CA ILE A 264 9.16 -9.21 9.12
C ILE A 264 8.23 -8.39 8.22
N VAL A 265 8.68 -8.03 7.02
CA VAL A 265 7.87 -7.25 6.07
C VAL A 265 6.69 -8.08 5.53
N ALA A 266 6.90 -9.34 5.16
CA ALA A 266 5.82 -10.21 4.69
C ALA A 266 4.75 -10.45 5.77
N ASP A 267 5.19 -10.71 7.01
CA ASP A 267 4.27 -10.90 8.12
C ASP A 267 3.51 -9.61 8.43
N GLY A 268 4.21 -8.47 8.45
CA GLY A 268 3.63 -7.18 8.80
C GLY A 268 2.81 -6.53 7.68
N GLN A 269 3.11 -6.75 6.41
CA GLN A 269 2.37 -6.13 5.30
C GLN A 269 1.27 -7.03 4.73
N VAL A 270 1.41 -8.34 4.85
CA VAL A 270 0.52 -9.29 4.18
C VAL A 270 -0.18 -10.22 5.18
N ARG A 271 0.57 -11.08 5.86
CA ARG A 271 0.00 -12.23 6.59
C ARG A 271 -0.83 -11.82 7.80
N ALA A 272 -0.30 -10.96 8.67
CA ALA A 272 -1.01 -10.52 9.87
C ALA A 272 -2.16 -9.55 9.56
N PRO A 273 -1.97 -8.50 8.74
CA PRO A 273 -3.01 -7.51 8.50
C PRO A 273 -4.25 -8.09 7.84
N TYR A 274 -4.12 -8.96 6.85
CA TYR A 274 -5.32 -9.50 6.22
C TYR A 274 -6.04 -10.53 7.12
N ARG A 275 -5.29 -11.28 7.96
CA ARG A 275 -5.92 -12.12 8.99
C ARG A 275 -6.71 -11.28 9.99
N PHE A 276 -6.12 -10.16 10.40
CA PHE A 276 -6.80 -9.19 11.25
C PHE A 276 -8.09 -8.67 10.58
N LEU A 277 -8.02 -8.22 9.33
CA LEU A 277 -9.16 -7.69 8.59
C LEU A 277 -10.29 -8.73 8.47
N VAL A 278 -9.97 -9.95 8.03
CA VAL A 278 -10.95 -11.04 7.87
C VAL A 278 -11.56 -11.42 9.21
N ASN A 279 -10.74 -11.62 10.24
CA ASN A 279 -11.23 -11.97 11.56
C ASN A 279 -12.11 -10.86 12.14
N ASN A 280 -11.75 -9.60 11.95
CA ASN A 280 -12.54 -8.47 12.40
C ASN A 280 -13.93 -8.45 11.72
N LEU A 281 -14.00 -8.60 10.42
CA LEU A 281 -15.27 -8.65 9.69
C LEU A 281 -16.17 -9.79 10.22
N LEU A 282 -15.63 -11.00 10.34
CA LEU A 282 -16.40 -12.18 10.76
C LEU A 282 -16.84 -12.07 12.23
N SER A 283 -15.97 -11.59 13.13
CA SER A 283 -16.30 -11.44 14.55
C SER A 283 -17.37 -10.36 14.80
N HIS A 284 -17.53 -9.41 13.90
CA HIS A 284 -18.58 -8.40 13.93
C HIS A 284 -19.79 -8.74 13.04
N GLY A 285 -19.96 -10.02 12.68
CA GLY A 285 -21.16 -10.56 12.07
C GLY A 285 -21.32 -10.24 10.57
N VAL A 286 -20.20 -10.08 9.84
CA VAL A 286 -20.23 -10.13 8.38
C VAL A 286 -20.40 -11.60 7.97
N ASP A 287 -21.29 -11.88 7.02
CA ASP A 287 -21.52 -13.23 6.52
C ASP A 287 -20.26 -13.79 5.85
N ILE A 288 -19.87 -15.00 6.20
CA ILE A 288 -18.72 -15.70 5.62
C ILE A 288 -18.84 -15.84 4.09
N GLN A 289 -20.05 -15.88 3.56
CA GLN A 289 -20.31 -15.91 2.12
C GLN A 289 -19.89 -14.61 1.40
N ASN A 290 -19.63 -13.54 2.13
CA ASN A 290 -19.15 -12.27 1.59
C ASN A 290 -17.63 -12.09 1.72
N VAL A 291 -16.90 -13.10 2.24
CA VAL A 291 -15.44 -13.00 2.47
C VAL A 291 -14.74 -14.24 1.91
N TRP A 292 -13.99 -14.07 0.84
CA TRP A 292 -13.21 -15.14 0.22
C TRP A 292 -11.73 -14.93 0.47
N ARG A 293 -11.07 -15.97 0.96
CA ARG A 293 -9.63 -16.01 1.22
C ARG A 293 -8.95 -17.05 0.35
N TYR A 294 -7.79 -16.70 -0.22
CA TYR A 294 -6.96 -17.63 -0.98
C TYR A 294 -5.49 -17.57 -0.56
N CYS A 295 -4.76 -18.64 -0.84
CA CYS A 295 -3.30 -18.68 -0.83
C CYS A 295 -2.83 -19.43 -2.07
N ILE A 296 -2.06 -18.78 -2.95
CA ILE A 296 -1.44 -19.43 -4.09
C ILE A 296 -0.14 -20.07 -3.65
N ALA A 297 -0.14 -21.41 -3.60
CA ALA A 297 1.01 -22.23 -3.20
C ALA A 297 1.63 -22.98 -4.38
N TYR A 298 1.15 -22.77 -5.59
CA TYR A 298 1.60 -23.43 -6.81
C TYR A 298 2.45 -22.50 -7.67
N ARG A 299 3.70 -22.89 -7.95
CA ARG A 299 4.57 -22.17 -8.89
C ARG A 299 4.18 -22.55 -10.32
N LEU A 300 3.81 -21.56 -11.11
CA LEU A 300 3.42 -21.76 -12.50
C LEU A 300 4.61 -22.27 -13.32
N SER A 301 4.40 -23.30 -14.16
CA SER A 301 5.48 -24.02 -14.87
C SER A 301 6.27 -23.16 -15.85
N PHE A 302 5.69 -22.09 -16.36
CA PHE A 302 6.38 -21.13 -17.25
C PHE A 302 7.26 -20.12 -16.50
N ILE A 303 7.20 -20.06 -15.17
CA ILE A 303 8.14 -19.26 -14.36
C ILE A 303 9.43 -20.08 -14.21
N THR A 304 10.28 -19.99 -15.22
CA THR A 304 11.58 -20.69 -15.27
C THR A 304 12.65 -19.97 -14.47
N GLU A 305 13.81 -20.58 -14.28
CA GLU A 305 14.99 -19.97 -13.65
C GLU A 305 15.40 -18.64 -14.30
N LYS A 306 15.12 -18.45 -15.60
CA LYS A 306 15.39 -17.18 -16.31
C LYS A 306 14.46 -16.06 -15.90
N VAL A 307 13.26 -16.37 -15.42
CA VAL A 307 12.26 -15.40 -14.95
C VAL A 307 12.48 -15.09 -13.48
N ALA A 308 12.64 -16.13 -12.67
CA ALA A 308 12.94 -16.02 -11.25
C ALA A 308 13.61 -17.32 -10.75
N PRO A 309 14.59 -17.24 -9.85
CA PRO A 309 15.21 -18.43 -9.26
C PRO A 309 14.19 -19.32 -8.54
N ALA A 310 14.40 -20.66 -8.58
CA ALA A 310 13.56 -21.61 -7.87
C ALA A 310 13.56 -21.37 -6.35
N SER A 311 14.65 -20.86 -5.81
CA SER A 311 14.79 -20.48 -4.40
C SER A 311 13.78 -19.44 -3.93
N MET A 312 13.22 -18.65 -4.84
CA MET A 312 12.14 -17.69 -4.51
C MET A 312 10.79 -18.37 -4.25
N GLY A 313 10.63 -19.66 -4.61
CA GLY A 313 9.36 -20.36 -4.46
C GLY A 313 8.21 -19.70 -5.24
N VAL A 314 7.08 -19.51 -4.58
CA VAL A 314 5.91 -18.74 -5.09
C VAL A 314 5.98 -17.36 -4.46
N SER A 315 6.81 -16.50 -5.03
CA SER A 315 7.13 -15.18 -4.50
C SER A 315 6.05 -14.14 -4.79
N HIS A 316 6.11 -13.04 -4.06
CA HIS A 316 5.23 -11.88 -4.22
C HIS A 316 5.06 -11.49 -5.70
N SER A 317 3.83 -11.33 -6.14
CA SER A 317 3.43 -11.02 -7.52
C SER A 317 3.63 -12.14 -8.58
N MET A 318 4.11 -13.33 -8.24
CA MET A 318 4.21 -14.45 -9.19
C MET A 318 2.85 -15.02 -9.60
N ASP A 319 1.79 -14.71 -8.88
CA ASP A 319 0.41 -15.06 -9.22
C ASP A 319 -0.23 -14.11 -10.25
N ARG A 320 0.46 -13.04 -10.67
CA ARG A 320 -0.07 -12.07 -11.66
C ARG A 320 -0.67 -12.71 -12.91
N PRO A 321 -0.08 -13.76 -13.51
CA PRO A 321 -0.65 -14.38 -14.69
C PRO A 321 -2.00 -15.06 -14.49
N LEU A 322 -2.38 -15.37 -13.24
CA LEU A 322 -3.69 -15.93 -12.92
C LEU A 322 -4.82 -14.88 -12.94
N TRP A 323 -4.45 -13.61 -12.93
CA TRP A 323 -5.36 -12.47 -12.80
C TRP A 323 -5.33 -11.52 -14.02
N LYS A 324 -4.78 -12.02 -15.15
CA LYS A 324 -4.63 -11.25 -16.39
C LYS A 324 -5.49 -11.82 -17.49
#